data_3010b4ee9db1922fbcd7ac4ba9ea3627
#
_entry.id   3010b4ee9db1922fbcd7ac4ba9ea3627
#
_cell.length_a   1.000
_cell.length_b   1.000
_cell.length_c   1.000
_cell.angle_alpha   90.00
_cell.angle_beta   90.00
_cell.angle_gamma   90.00
#
_symmetry.space_group_name_H-M   'P 1'
#
loop_
_entity.id
_entity.type
_entity.pdbx_description
1 polymer ?
#
loop_
_entity_poly.entity_id
_entity_poly.type
_entity_poly.pdbx_seq_one_letter_code
_entity_poly.pdbx_strand_id
1 'polypeptide(L)'
;MSNPLVATTSDIASTSAAHRDGWTGLPLADDYMGIKDAIDSGSWIDGSVAGLGAALDGAAIAIDPFSTLLSMGIEWAIEQVEPLKQALDWLAGNPETIETHALTWDNMANELFSIAEDLKARLVGDLDGWQGAAADAYRDILTINIDVAGIFAGTAAGMGAATRGAGILVQTVREVVRAFISDCIAKVVVWLAEVVFSLGFATPLVASQLAIAVVRWTGRIFGWLMGLITSLSSLRALLDV
;
A
#
# COMPACT_ATOMS: atom_id res chain seq x y z
N MET A 1 29.21 8.60 1.65
CA MET A 1 28.39 9.02 2.80
C MET A 1 26.94 8.76 2.43
N SER A 2 26.23 7.90 3.16
CA SER A 2 24.79 7.69 2.95
C SER A 2 24.04 8.95 3.40
N ASN A 3 23.07 9.39 2.62
CA ASN A 3 22.21 10.51 2.99
C ASN A 3 21.32 10.05 4.17
N PRO A 4 21.36 10.72 5.35
CA PRO A 4 20.58 10.28 6.51
C PRO A 4 19.06 10.36 6.33
N LEU A 5 18.59 11.11 5.33
CA LEU A 5 17.15 11.21 5.00
C LEU A 5 16.64 10.00 4.22
N VAL A 6 17.53 9.28 3.53
CA VAL A 6 17.13 8.12 2.72
C VAL A 6 17.13 6.88 3.60
N ALA A 7 15.94 6.36 3.89
CA ALA A 7 15.76 5.13 4.66
C ALA A 7 16.26 3.91 3.87
N THR A 8 16.69 2.91 4.61
CA THR A 8 17.12 1.60 4.10
C THR A 8 16.25 0.49 4.68
N THR A 9 16.31 -0.72 4.13
CA THR A 9 15.53 -1.86 4.63
C THR A 9 15.85 -2.21 6.09
N SER A 10 17.06 -1.87 6.59
CA SER A 10 17.41 -2.04 8.00
C SER A 10 16.65 -1.08 8.93
N ASP A 11 16.18 0.05 8.42
CA ASP A 11 15.49 1.07 9.22
C ASP A 11 14.03 0.67 9.50
N ILE A 12 13.45 -0.23 8.69
CA ILE A 12 12.10 -0.78 8.89
C ILE A 12 11.96 -1.42 10.27
N ALA A 13 12.98 -2.13 10.74
CA ALA A 13 12.96 -2.83 12.03
C ALA A 13 13.12 -1.89 13.24
N SER A 14 13.64 -0.68 13.03
CA SER A 14 13.93 0.29 14.10
C SER A 14 12.89 1.38 14.25
N THR A 15 11.86 1.40 13.39
CA THR A 15 10.86 2.47 13.39
C THR A 15 9.91 2.33 14.58
N SER A 16 10.29 2.88 15.70
CA SER A 16 9.31 3.31 16.70
C SER A 16 8.55 4.51 16.14
N ALA A 17 7.25 4.54 16.38
CA ALA A 17 6.35 5.64 16.01
C ALA A 17 6.75 6.94 16.73
N ALA A 18 7.88 7.53 16.33
CA ALA A 18 8.50 8.66 16.96
C ALA A 18 7.83 9.97 16.54
N HIS A 19 7.38 10.72 17.51
CA HIS A 19 7.21 12.19 17.50
C HIS A 19 6.10 12.81 16.66
N ARG A 20 4.93 12.18 16.53
CA ARG A 20 3.77 12.85 15.92
C ARG A 20 3.01 13.79 16.84
N ASP A 21 3.29 13.76 18.14
CA ASP A 21 2.56 14.56 19.14
C ASP A 21 3.02 16.03 19.22
N GLY A 22 4.13 16.37 18.56
CA GLY A 22 4.69 17.73 18.55
C GLY A 22 4.10 18.71 17.51
N TRP A 23 3.21 18.23 16.63
CA TRP A 23 2.68 19.02 15.51
C TRP A 23 1.56 19.98 15.91
N THR A 24 1.06 19.89 17.13
CA THR A 24 0.04 20.78 17.66
C THR A 24 0.55 22.21 17.76
N GLY A 25 -0.02 23.08 16.94
CA GLY A 25 0.30 24.51 16.93
C GLY A 25 1.03 25.02 15.69
N LEU A 26 1.21 24.19 14.64
CA LEU A 26 1.58 24.67 13.31
C LEU A 26 0.31 24.90 12.46
N PRO A 27 0.25 26.00 11.65
CA PRO A 27 -0.96 26.39 10.93
C PRO A 27 -1.55 25.38 9.95
N LEU A 28 -0.84 24.30 9.63
CA LEU A 28 -1.26 23.27 8.65
C LEU A 28 -1.26 21.85 9.22
N ALA A 29 -1.17 21.70 10.53
CA ALA A 29 -1.43 20.43 11.20
C ALA A 29 -2.84 19.89 10.87
N ASP A 30 -3.81 20.80 10.69
CA ASP A 30 -5.20 20.44 10.38
C ASP A 30 -5.34 19.83 8.97
N ASP A 31 -4.63 20.35 7.96
CA ASP A 31 -4.65 19.79 6.60
C ASP A 31 -3.97 18.42 6.54
N TYR A 32 -2.83 18.24 7.24
CA TYR A 32 -2.19 16.95 7.39
C TYR A 32 -3.11 15.95 8.11
N MET A 33 -3.77 16.36 9.18
CA MET A 33 -4.70 15.50 9.92
C MET A 33 -5.87 15.09 9.04
N GLY A 34 -6.39 15.99 8.21
CA GLY A 34 -7.45 15.69 7.24
C GLY A 34 -7.03 14.63 6.20
N ILE A 35 -5.84 14.76 5.63
CA ILE A 35 -5.27 13.77 4.69
C ILE A 35 -5.05 12.43 5.40
N LYS A 36 -4.48 12.46 6.59
CA LYS A 36 -4.24 11.27 7.39
C LYS A 36 -5.55 10.54 7.74
N ASP A 37 -6.57 11.26 8.18
CA ASP A 37 -7.88 10.70 8.52
C ASP A 37 -8.56 10.10 7.29
N ALA A 38 -8.44 10.73 6.11
CA ALA A 38 -8.95 10.19 4.86
C ALA A 38 -8.23 8.89 4.46
N ILE A 39 -6.91 8.81 4.67
CA ILE A 39 -6.11 7.61 4.40
C ILE A 39 -6.45 6.51 5.41
N ASP A 40 -6.49 6.83 6.70
CA ASP A 40 -6.75 5.87 7.79
C ASP A 40 -8.21 5.35 7.75
N SER A 41 -9.18 6.18 7.32
CA SER A 41 -10.58 5.77 7.17
C SER A 41 -10.80 4.80 6.01
N GLY A 42 -9.84 4.68 5.08
CA GLY A 42 -9.95 3.86 3.89
C GLY A 42 -11.05 4.30 2.91
N SER A 43 -11.55 5.54 3.03
CA SER A 43 -12.64 6.07 2.18
C SER A 43 -12.28 6.12 0.70
N TRP A 44 -10.99 6.07 0.36
CA TRP A 44 -10.46 6.02 -1.00
C TRP A 44 -10.44 4.60 -1.60
N ILE A 45 -10.67 3.55 -0.76
CA ILE A 45 -10.63 2.16 -1.20
C ILE A 45 -11.95 1.80 -1.88
N ASP A 46 -11.86 1.32 -3.12
CA ASP A 46 -13.03 0.85 -3.86
C ASP A 46 -13.74 -0.31 -3.15
N GLY A 47 -15.07 -0.32 -3.15
CA GLY A 47 -15.87 -1.31 -2.45
C GLY A 47 -15.62 -2.76 -2.86
N SER A 48 -15.09 -3.00 -4.08
CA SER A 48 -14.72 -4.34 -4.55
C SER A 48 -13.48 -4.92 -3.85
N VAL A 49 -12.62 -4.06 -3.28
CA VAL A 49 -11.41 -4.45 -2.54
C VAL A 49 -11.50 -4.19 -1.04
N ALA A 50 -12.42 -3.35 -0.58
CA ALA A 50 -12.58 -3.00 0.84
C ALA A 50 -12.87 -4.19 1.77
N GLY A 51 -13.52 -5.24 1.26
CA GLY A 51 -13.85 -6.45 2.03
C GLY A 51 -12.82 -7.58 1.96
N LEU A 52 -11.70 -7.41 1.24
CA LEU A 52 -10.76 -8.50 0.99
C LEU A 52 -9.99 -8.94 2.24
N GLY A 53 -9.70 -8.03 3.16
CA GLY A 53 -9.03 -8.35 4.43
C GLY A 53 -9.81 -9.35 5.29
N ALA A 54 -11.13 -9.20 5.35
CA ALA A 54 -12.01 -10.13 6.08
C ALA A 54 -12.13 -11.51 5.42
N ALA A 55 -11.88 -11.62 4.10
CA ALA A 55 -11.94 -12.87 3.38
C ALA A 55 -10.70 -13.76 3.61
N LEU A 56 -9.55 -13.16 3.98
CA LEU A 56 -8.32 -13.89 4.29
C LEU A 56 -8.39 -14.64 5.63
N ASP A 57 -9.11 -14.10 6.61
CA ASP A 57 -9.28 -14.75 7.94
C ASP A 57 -10.14 -16.03 7.88
N GLY A 58 -10.93 -16.23 6.83
CA GLY A 58 -11.79 -17.38 6.62
C GLY A 58 -11.19 -18.53 5.80
N ALA A 59 -10.06 -18.32 5.16
CA ALA A 59 -9.42 -19.32 4.31
C ALA A 59 -8.36 -20.15 5.05
N ALA A 60 -8.78 -20.92 6.07
CA ALA A 60 -7.96 -22.00 6.61
C ALA A 60 -7.87 -23.11 5.56
N ILE A 61 -6.75 -23.13 4.83
CA ILE A 61 -6.45 -24.14 3.81
C ILE A 61 -6.22 -25.48 4.52
N ALA A 62 -7.17 -26.41 4.40
CA ALA A 62 -6.98 -27.80 4.75
C ALA A 62 -5.96 -28.41 3.76
N ILE A 63 -4.80 -28.77 4.27
CA ILE A 63 -3.76 -29.49 3.51
C ILE A 63 -4.21 -30.93 3.37
N ASP A 64 -4.61 -31.33 2.15
CA ASP A 64 -5.00 -32.70 1.79
C ASP A 64 -3.77 -33.50 1.31
N PRO A 65 -3.61 -34.81 1.68
CA PRO A 65 -2.42 -35.62 1.44
C PRO A 65 -2.18 -36.09 -0.01
N PHE A 66 -2.89 -35.53 -0.99
CA PHE A 66 -2.71 -35.89 -2.41
C PHE A 66 -1.55 -35.12 -3.11
N SER A 67 -0.54 -34.69 -2.37
CA SER A 67 0.49 -33.74 -2.83
C SER A 67 1.37 -34.20 -4.02
N THR A 68 1.51 -35.49 -4.30
CA THR A 68 2.40 -36.00 -5.37
C THR A 68 1.75 -36.11 -6.76
N LEU A 69 0.44 -36.34 -6.83
CA LEU A 69 -0.32 -36.22 -8.10
C LEU A 69 -0.64 -34.75 -8.40
N LEU A 70 -0.66 -33.92 -7.37
CA LEU A 70 -0.92 -32.50 -7.43
C LEU A 70 0.18 -31.75 -8.20
N SER A 71 1.46 -32.09 -8.02
CA SER A 71 2.58 -31.34 -8.62
C SER A 71 2.60 -31.40 -10.15
N MET A 72 2.33 -32.55 -10.74
CA MET A 72 2.26 -32.70 -12.22
C MET A 72 1.03 -32.01 -12.83
N GLY A 73 -0.12 -32.03 -12.14
CA GLY A 73 -1.34 -31.37 -12.58
C GLY A 73 -1.30 -29.86 -12.39
N ILE A 74 -0.57 -29.38 -11.38
CA ILE A 74 -0.40 -27.95 -11.08
C ILE A 74 0.44 -27.26 -12.15
N GLU A 75 1.56 -27.84 -12.60
CA GLU A 75 2.39 -27.25 -13.65
C GLU A 75 1.59 -27.08 -14.95
N TRP A 76 0.86 -28.12 -15.37
CA TRP A 76 -0.02 -28.02 -16.52
C TRP A 76 -1.15 -27.00 -16.35
N ALA A 77 -1.78 -26.94 -15.16
CA ALA A 77 -2.86 -25.99 -14.87
C ALA A 77 -2.35 -24.54 -14.83
N ILE A 78 -1.13 -24.31 -14.34
CA ILE A 78 -0.49 -22.98 -14.32
C ILE A 78 -0.23 -22.51 -15.76
N GLU A 79 0.21 -23.37 -16.65
CA GLU A 79 0.40 -23.03 -18.08
C GLU A 79 -0.91 -22.64 -18.77
N GLN A 80 -2.04 -23.30 -18.44
CA GLN A 80 -3.35 -22.98 -19.00
C GLN A 80 -3.94 -21.68 -18.41
N VAL A 81 -3.41 -21.19 -17.32
CA VAL A 81 -3.90 -20.00 -16.58
C VAL A 81 -2.92 -18.83 -16.73
N GLU A 82 -2.25 -18.74 -17.89
CA GLU A 82 -1.29 -17.67 -18.19
C GLU A 82 -1.81 -16.24 -17.87
N PRO A 83 -3.10 -15.88 -18.14
CA PRO A 83 -3.60 -14.58 -17.74
C PRO A 83 -3.59 -14.33 -16.23
N LEU A 84 -3.75 -15.39 -15.42
CA LEU A 84 -3.73 -15.29 -13.97
C LEU A 84 -2.30 -15.12 -13.44
N LYS A 85 -1.33 -15.79 -14.08
CA LYS A 85 0.10 -15.63 -13.77
C LYS A 85 0.57 -14.21 -14.10
N GLN A 86 0.20 -13.69 -15.27
CA GLN A 86 0.50 -12.30 -15.64
C GLN A 86 -0.09 -11.29 -14.64
N ALA A 87 -1.29 -11.53 -14.11
CA ALA A 87 -1.88 -10.69 -13.08
C ALA A 87 -1.06 -10.71 -11.77
N LEU A 88 -0.54 -11.88 -11.39
CA LEU A 88 0.36 -12.00 -10.22
C LEU A 88 1.71 -11.30 -10.45
N ASP A 89 2.28 -11.45 -11.64
CA ASP A 89 3.55 -10.80 -12.00
C ASP A 89 3.40 -9.27 -12.02
N TRP A 90 2.25 -8.78 -12.44
CA TRP A 90 1.90 -7.35 -12.38
C TRP A 90 1.79 -6.81 -10.94
N LEU A 91 1.33 -7.64 -10.02
CA LEU A 91 1.27 -7.33 -8.59
C LEU A 91 2.58 -7.66 -7.85
N ALA A 92 3.58 -8.16 -8.57
CA ALA A 92 4.89 -8.49 -8.03
C ALA A 92 5.70 -7.22 -7.76
N GLY A 93 5.36 -6.50 -6.69
CA GLY A 93 6.18 -5.42 -6.13
C GLY A 93 7.02 -5.94 -4.97
N ASN A 94 8.05 -5.18 -4.58
CA ASN A 94 8.77 -5.43 -3.33
C ASN A 94 8.17 -4.55 -2.21
N PRO A 95 7.44 -5.14 -1.22
CA PRO A 95 6.85 -4.39 -0.12
C PRO A 95 7.88 -3.62 0.72
N GLU A 96 9.08 -4.19 0.88
CA GLU A 96 10.17 -3.54 1.62
C GLU A 96 10.62 -2.24 0.95
N THR A 97 10.63 -2.22 -0.38
CA THR A 97 10.95 -0.99 -1.13
C THR A 97 9.90 0.09 -0.92
N ILE A 98 8.61 -0.27 -0.89
CA ILE A 98 7.53 0.68 -0.62
C ILE A 98 7.65 1.24 0.79
N GLU A 99 7.91 0.39 1.78
CA GLU A 99 8.08 0.83 3.16
C GLU A 99 9.32 1.72 3.34
N THR A 100 10.46 1.41 2.69
CA THR A 100 11.64 2.31 2.71
C THR A 100 11.34 3.66 2.07
N HIS A 101 10.53 3.73 1.03
CA HIS A 101 10.08 5.00 0.46
C HIS A 101 9.19 5.77 1.45
N ALA A 102 8.26 5.11 2.12
CA ALA A 102 7.41 5.73 3.12
C ALA A 102 8.24 6.28 4.31
N LEU A 103 9.21 5.50 4.80
CA LEU A 103 10.14 5.95 5.84
C LEU A 103 11.03 7.12 5.40
N THR A 104 11.43 7.15 4.14
CA THR A 104 12.19 8.30 3.59
C THR A 104 11.35 9.58 3.67
N TRP A 105 10.07 9.53 3.36
CA TRP A 105 9.15 10.65 3.52
C TRP A 105 8.98 11.04 4.99
N ASP A 106 8.86 10.08 5.90
CA ASP A 106 8.78 10.35 7.34
C ASP A 106 10.06 11.04 7.87
N ASN A 107 11.24 10.61 7.41
CA ASN A 107 12.52 11.25 7.77
C ASN A 107 12.58 12.70 7.27
N MET A 108 12.14 12.94 6.02
CA MET A 108 12.07 14.30 5.46
C MET A 108 11.09 15.18 6.25
N ALA A 109 9.94 14.63 6.65
CA ALA A 109 8.98 15.34 7.48
C ALA A 109 9.55 15.74 8.83
N ASN A 110 10.22 14.82 9.50
CA ASN A 110 10.86 15.06 10.81
C ASN A 110 11.98 16.11 10.72
N GLU A 111 12.79 16.07 9.67
CA GLU A 111 13.86 17.07 9.46
C GLU A 111 13.29 18.46 9.19
N LEU A 112 12.26 18.57 8.33
CA LEU A 112 11.59 19.84 8.06
C LEU A 112 10.91 20.42 9.30
N PHE A 113 10.32 19.56 10.13
CA PHE A 113 9.77 19.94 11.41
C PHE A 113 10.85 20.47 12.37
N SER A 114 11.99 19.79 12.46
CA SER A 114 13.13 20.24 13.24
C SER A 114 13.64 21.61 12.80
N ILE A 115 13.71 21.84 11.48
CA ILE A 115 14.07 23.14 10.90
C ILE A 115 13.06 24.23 11.33
N ALA A 116 11.76 23.94 11.28
CA ALA A 116 10.74 24.91 11.71
C ALA A 116 10.88 25.26 13.19
N GLU A 117 11.13 24.29 14.07
CA GLU A 117 11.34 24.51 15.49
C GLU A 117 12.64 25.29 15.77
N ASP A 118 13.73 24.99 15.05
CA ASP A 118 14.98 25.73 15.16
C ASP A 118 14.82 27.21 14.74
N LEU A 119 14.10 27.46 13.63
CA LEU A 119 13.78 28.82 13.17
C LEU A 119 12.94 29.56 14.20
N LYS A 120 11.97 28.89 14.80
CA LYS A 120 11.12 29.46 15.85
C LYS A 120 11.92 29.80 17.12
N ALA A 121 12.84 28.92 17.53
CA ALA A 121 13.75 29.17 18.64
C ALA A 121 14.64 30.40 18.39
N ARG A 122 15.16 30.56 17.16
CA ARG A 122 15.97 31.72 16.76
C ARG A 122 15.15 33.01 16.70
N LEU A 123 13.90 32.95 16.24
CA LEU A 123 12.99 34.10 16.25
C LEU A 123 12.82 34.68 17.65
N VAL A 124 12.78 33.81 18.67
CA VAL A 124 12.62 34.23 20.06
C VAL A 124 13.94 34.65 20.71
N GLY A 125 15.03 33.89 20.43
CA GLY A 125 16.30 34.04 21.16
C GLY A 125 17.29 35.02 20.53
N ASP A 126 17.46 34.99 19.19
CA ASP A 126 18.53 35.73 18.50
C ASP A 126 18.13 37.19 18.20
N LEU A 127 16.84 37.53 18.28
CA LEU A 127 16.33 38.86 17.94
C LEU A 127 16.03 39.70 19.20
N ASP A 128 16.43 39.22 20.38
CA ASP A 128 16.23 39.96 21.61
C ASP A 128 17.03 41.26 21.56
N GLY A 129 16.34 42.38 21.85
CA GLY A 129 16.94 43.71 21.84
C GLY A 129 17.06 44.36 20.44
N TRP A 130 16.83 43.67 19.31
CA TRP A 130 16.80 44.27 17.99
C TRP A 130 15.41 44.88 17.67
N GLN A 131 15.38 46.19 17.46
CA GLN A 131 14.14 46.94 17.30
C GLN A 131 14.12 47.83 16.04
N GLY A 132 12.93 48.20 15.57
CA GLY A 132 12.71 49.09 14.41
C GLY A 132 12.24 48.34 13.18
N ALA A 133 11.88 49.10 12.14
CA ALA A 133 11.21 48.57 10.94
C ALA A 133 11.95 47.40 10.24
N ALA A 134 13.28 47.40 10.28
CA ALA A 134 14.06 46.32 9.71
C ALA A 134 13.93 45.01 10.55
N ALA A 135 13.90 45.15 11.89
CA ALA A 135 13.68 44.04 12.79
C ALA A 135 12.28 43.43 12.63
N ASP A 136 11.28 44.28 12.46
CA ASP A 136 9.89 43.86 12.26
C ASP A 136 9.71 43.14 10.92
N ALA A 137 10.27 43.69 9.84
CA ALA A 137 10.26 43.02 8.53
C ALA A 137 10.99 41.67 8.53
N TYR A 138 12.07 41.56 9.28
CA TYR A 138 12.80 40.27 9.41
C TYR A 138 11.97 39.24 10.20
N ARG A 139 11.30 39.65 11.27
CA ARG A 139 10.40 38.76 12.04
C ARG A 139 9.25 38.26 11.16
N ASP A 140 8.66 39.14 10.35
CA ASP A 140 7.57 38.77 9.44
C ASP A 140 8.04 37.70 8.43
N ILE A 141 9.21 37.92 7.79
CA ILE A 141 9.77 36.96 6.84
C ILE A 141 10.14 35.63 7.51
N LEU A 142 10.71 35.68 8.72
CA LEU A 142 11.09 34.47 9.45
C LEU A 142 9.85 33.67 9.86
N THR A 143 8.76 34.33 10.24
CA THR A 143 7.48 33.67 10.53
C THR A 143 6.95 32.97 9.29
N ILE A 144 6.98 33.60 8.12
CA ILE A 144 6.58 32.98 6.84
C ILE A 144 7.45 31.73 6.54
N ASN A 145 8.78 31.81 6.80
CA ASN A 145 9.66 30.67 6.57
C ASN A 145 9.37 29.50 7.53
N ILE A 146 9.00 29.79 8.78
CA ILE A 146 8.57 28.75 9.75
C ILE A 146 7.29 28.07 9.25
N ASP A 147 6.30 28.84 8.82
CA ASP A 147 5.05 28.33 8.29
C ASP A 147 5.28 27.47 7.03
N VAL A 148 6.13 27.93 6.10
CA VAL A 148 6.48 27.19 4.89
C VAL A 148 7.19 25.86 5.22
N ALA A 149 8.12 25.87 6.17
CA ALA A 149 8.78 24.64 6.62
C ALA A 149 7.78 23.66 7.24
N GLY A 150 6.81 24.17 8.04
CA GLY A 150 5.72 23.39 8.60
C GLY A 150 4.81 22.77 7.52
N ILE A 151 4.47 23.54 6.47
CA ILE A 151 3.69 23.05 5.32
C ILE A 151 4.41 21.87 4.64
N PHE A 152 5.69 22.06 4.33
CA PHE A 152 6.47 20.99 3.69
C PHE A 152 6.62 19.76 4.59
N ALA A 153 6.77 19.95 5.91
CA ALA A 153 6.79 18.85 6.86
C ALA A 153 5.47 18.05 6.83
N GLY A 154 4.32 18.76 6.87
CA GLY A 154 3.00 18.13 6.76
C GLY A 154 2.79 17.39 5.45
N THR A 155 3.18 18.00 4.33
CA THR A 155 3.10 17.38 3.01
C THR A 155 3.95 16.11 2.94
N ALA A 156 5.19 16.14 3.43
CA ALA A 156 6.06 14.99 3.44
C ALA A 156 5.49 13.84 4.31
N ALA A 157 4.93 14.17 5.47
CA ALA A 157 4.27 13.17 6.32
C ALA A 157 3.02 12.57 5.67
N GLY A 158 2.23 13.39 4.96
CA GLY A 158 1.10 12.93 4.15
C GLY A 158 1.53 11.96 3.05
N MET A 159 2.62 12.26 2.36
CA MET A 159 3.21 11.39 1.34
C MET A 159 3.69 10.06 1.93
N GLY A 160 4.29 10.07 3.12
CA GLY A 160 4.68 8.86 3.85
C GLY A 160 3.47 7.97 4.17
N ALA A 161 2.41 8.55 4.73
CA ALA A 161 1.18 7.85 5.04
C ALA A 161 0.49 7.29 3.80
N ALA A 162 0.40 8.07 2.71
CA ALA A 162 -0.19 7.65 1.45
C ALA A 162 0.58 6.50 0.80
N THR A 163 1.92 6.59 0.78
CA THR A 163 2.79 5.54 0.24
C THR A 163 2.60 4.22 1.00
N ARG A 164 2.54 4.29 2.32
CA ARG A 164 2.32 3.11 3.18
C ARG A 164 0.92 2.52 2.96
N GLY A 165 -0.12 3.36 2.94
CA GLY A 165 -1.49 2.94 2.65
C GLY A 165 -1.63 2.24 1.30
N ALA A 166 -1.06 2.82 0.24
CA ALA A 166 -1.02 2.22 -1.09
C ALA A 166 -0.29 0.86 -1.07
N GLY A 167 0.84 0.77 -0.38
CA GLY A 167 1.62 -0.46 -0.23
C GLY A 167 0.83 -1.59 0.44
N ILE A 168 0.14 -1.30 1.53
CA ILE A 168 -0.71 -2.26 2.25
C ILE A 168 -1.84 -2.75 1.34
N LEU A 169 -2.51 -1.85 0.61
CA LEU A 169 -3.59 -2.23 -0.28
C LEU A 169 -3.11 -3.14 -1.42
N VAL A 170 -1.99 -2.80 -2.07
CA VAL A 170 -1.39 -3.64 -3.13
C VAL A 170 -1.05 -5.02 -2.58
N GLN A 171 -0.46 -5.08 -1.40
CA GLN A 171 -0.12 -6.34 -0.74
C GLN A 171 -1.37 -7.19 -0.45
N THR A 172 -2.42 -6.58 0.12
CA THR A 172 -3.68 -7.27 0.40
C THR A 172 -4.30 -7.85 -0.87
N VAL A 173 -4.37 -7.06 -1.94
CA VAL A 173 -4.91 -7.54 -3.22
C VAL A 173 -4.06 -8.69 -3.78
N ARG A 174 -2.74 -8.59 -3.71
CA ARG A 174 -1.81 -9.64 -4.13
C ARG A 174 -2.05 -10.95 -3.38
N GLU A 175 -2.18 -10.90 -2.06
CA GLU A 175 -2.41 -12.08 -1.22
C GLU A 175 -3.75 -12.74 -1.54
N VAL A 176 -4.81 -11.95 -1.71
CA VAL A 176 -6.13 -12.45 -2.11
C VAL A 176 -6.10 -13.09 -3.49
N VAL A 177 -5.47 -12.46 -4.46
CA VAL A 177 -5.33 -13.02 -5.82
C VAL A 177 -4.55 -14.32 -5.77
N ARG A 178 -3.46 -14.37 -4.99
CA ARG A 178 -2.65 -15.58 -4.82
C ARG A 178 -3.45 -16.72 -4.17
N ALA A 179 -4.17 -16.44 -3.09
CA ALA A 179 -5.02 -17.43 -2.42
C ALA A 179 -6.13 -17.93 -3.36
N PHE A 180 -6.75 -17.03 -4.11
CA PHE A 180 -7.78 -17.36 -5.09
C PHE A 180 -7.26 -18.25 -6.23
N ILE A 181 -6.08 -17.98 -6.76
CA ILE A 181 -5.45 -18.81 -7.79
C ILE A 181 -5.18 -20.21 -7.22
N SER A 182 -4.70 -20.31 -5.98
CA SER A 182 -4.49 -21.60 -5.32
C SER A 182 -5.78 -22.41 -5.19
N ASP A 183 -6.90 -21.77 -4.84
CA ASP A 183 -8.23 -22.41 -4.80
C ASP A 183 -8.71 -22.85 -6.19
N CYS A 184 -8.46 -22.03 -7.21
CA CYS A 184 -8.75 -22.41 -8.60
C CYS A 184 -7.97 -23.63 -9.04
N ILE A 185 -6.67 -23.69 -8.74
CA ILE A 185 -5.80 -24.84 -9.05
C ILE A 185 -6.31 -26.10 -8.34
N ALA A 186 -6.65 -26.01 -7.04
CA ALA A 186 -7.17 -27.14 -6.29
C ALA A 186 -8.46 -27.71 -6.94
N LYS A 187 -9.35 -26.86 -7.41
CA LYS A 187 -10.56 -27.31 -8.14
C LYS A 187 -10.25 -28.00 -9.47
N VAL A 188 -9.29 -27.46 -10.22
CA VAL A 188 -8.84 -28.09 -11.48
C VAL A 188 -8.28 -29.49 -11.22
N VAL A 189 -7.51 -29.66 -10.15
CA VAL A 189 -6.95 -30.97 -9.78
C VAL A 189 -8.07 -31.97 -9.45
N VAL A 190 -9.09 -31.56 -8.70
CA VAL A 190 -10.26 -32.44 -8.42
C VAL A 190 -10.93 -32.86 -9.71
N TRP A 191 -11.18 -31.95 -10.63
CA TRP A 191 -11.80 -32.27 -11.92
C TRP A 191 -10.94 -33.18 -12.80
N LEU A 192 -9.62 -33.00 -12.78
CA LEU A 192 -8.68 -33.93 -13.46
C LEU A 192 -8.74 -35.34 -12.86
N ALA A 193 -8.84 -35.43 -11.53
CA ALA A 193 -9.03 -36.73 -10.87
C ALA A 193 -10.34 -37.41 -11.31
N GLU A 194 -11.44 -36.67 -11.42
CA GLU A 194 -12.72 -37.18 -11.93
C GLU A 194 -12.60 -37.74 -13.35
N VAL A 195 -11.86 -37.08 -14.24
CA VAL A 195 -11.59 -37.56 -15.60
C VAL A 195 -10.80 -38.88 -15.56
N VAL A 196 -9.77 -38.95 -14.73
CA VAL A 196 -8.95 -40.17 -14.60
C VAL A 196 -9.77 -41.33 -14.03
N PHE A 197 -10.52 -41.11 -12.96
CA PHE A 197 -11.35 -42.15 -12.34
C PHE A 197 -12.52 -42.62 -13.22
N SER A 198 -13.04 -41.74 -14.09
CA SER A 198 -14.06 -42.08 -15.07
C SER A 198 -13.52 -42.74 -16.33
N LEU A 199 -12.22 -43.07 -16.41
CA LEU A 199 -11.55 -43.59 -17.63
C LEU A 199 -11.77 -42.68 -18.84
N GLY A 200 -11.88 -41.36 -18.63
CA GLY A 200 -12.06 -40.35 -19.68
C GLY A 200 -13.52 -40.05 -20.05
N PHE A 201 -14.51 -40.79 -19.55
CA PHE A 201 -15.92 -40.53 -19.86
C PHE A 201 -16.41 -39.15 -19.37
N ALA A 202 -15.83 -38.61 -18.30
CA ALA A 202 -16.17 -37.28 -17.76
C ALA A 202 -15.52 -36.10 -18.54
N THR A 203 -14.61 -36.36 -19.47
CA THR A 203 -13.84 -35.32 -20.16
C THR A 203 -14.70 -34.19 -20.77
N PRO A 204 -15.79 -34.47 -21.54
CA PRO A 204 -16.58 -33.38 -22.14
C PRO A 204 -17.27 -32.50 -21.11
N LEU A 205 -17.71 -33.09 -19.99
CA LEU A 205 -18.34 -32.37 -18.88
C LEU A 205 -17.35 -31.48 -18.15
N VAL A 206 -16.18 -32.05 -17.78
CA VAL A 206 -15.12 -31.33 -17.10
C VAL A 206 -14.56 -30.20 -17.96
N ALA A 207 -14.34 -30.43 -19.25
CA ALA A 207 -13.87 -29.39 -20.18
C ALA A 207 -14.84 -28.18 -20.24
N SER A 208 -16.14 -28.43 -20.27
CA SER A 208 -17.13 -27.35 -20.27
C SER A 208 -17.18 -26.61 -18.94
N GLN A 209 -17.10 -27.31 -17.81
CA GLN A 209 -17.05 -26.72 -16.47
C GLN A 209 -15.79 -25.87 -16.28
N LEU A 210 -14.63 -26.36 -16.72
CA LEU A 210 -13.36 -25.64 -16.67
C LEU A 210 -13.43 -24.34 -17.50
N ALA A 211 -13.93 -24.40 -18.72
CA ALA A 211 -14.06 -23.20 -19.56
C ALA A 211 -14.92 -22.12 -18.90
N ILE A 212 -16.06 -22.48 -18.33
CA ILE A 212 -16.95 -21.56 -17.62
C ILE A 212 -16.27 -21.02 -16.35
N ALA A 213 -15.56 -21.87 -15.63
CA ALA A 213 -14.87 -21.49 -14.41
C ALA A 213 -13.74 -20.50 -14.68
N VAL A 214 -12.90 -20.75 -15.70
CA VAL A 214 -11.81 -19.85 -16.10
C VAL A 214 -12.34 -18.45 -16.44
N VAL A 215 -13.41 -18.34 -17.20
CA VAL A 215 -14.04 -17.04 -17.51
C VAL A 215 -14.48 -16.32 -16.24
N ARG A 216 -15.12 -17.03 -15.31
CA ARG A 216 -15.56 -16.45 -14.03
C ARG A 216 -14.38 -16.02 -13.17
N TRP A 217 -13.33 -16.83 -13.08
CA TRP A 217 -12.15 -16.56 -12.29
C TRP A 217 -11.38 -15.35 -12.81
N THR A 218 -11.16 -15.31 -14.13
CA THR A 218 -10.52 -14.17 -14.80
C THR A 218 -11.32 -12.88 -14.57
N GLY A 219 -12.65 -12.92 -14.71
CA GLY A 219 -13.51 -11.77 -14.46
C GLY A 219 -13.43 -11.26 -13.02
N ARG A 220 -13.31 -12.16 -12.04
CA ARG A 220 -13.15 -11.78 -10.62
C ARG A 220 -11.83 -11.09 -10.34
N ILE A 221 -10.73 -11.67 -10.80
CA ILE A 221 -9.39 -11.06 -10.65
C ILE A 221 -9.33 -9.72 -11.35
N PHE A 222 -9.88 -9.62 -12.56
CA PHE A 222 -9.95 -8.36 -13.29
C PHE A 222 -10.75 -7.29 -12.50
N GLY A 223 -11.87 -7.67 -11.87
CA GLY A 223 -12.64 -6.79 -10.99
C GLY A 223 -11.80 -6.25 -9.83
N TRP A 224 -11.02 -7.10 -9.15
CA TRP A 224 -10.14 -6.65 -8.05
C TRP A 224 -9.01 -5.74 -8.54
N LEU A 225 -8.40 -6.04 -9.69
CA LEU A 225 -7.37 -5.18 -10.28
C LEU A 225 -7.93 -3.80 -10.66
N MET A 226 -9.13 -3.75 -11.24
CA MET A 226 -9.79 -2.48 -11.55
C MET A 226 -10.13 -1.70 -10.28
N GLY A 227 -10.62 -2.37 -9.22
CA GLY A 227 -10.85 -1.75 -7.93
C GLY A 227 -9.57 -1.21 -7.30
N LEU A 228 -8.46 -1.93 -7.42
CA LEU A 228 -7.14 -1.45 -6.98
C LEU A 228 -6.72 -0.18 -7.73
N ILE A 229 -6.83 -0.18 -9.06
CA ILE A 229 -6.49 0.99 -9.89
C ILE A 229 -7.36 2.19 -9.53
N THR A 230 -8.66 1.98 -9.34
CA THR A 230 -9.60 3.03 -8.92
C THR A 230 -9.24 3.59 -7.56
N SER A 231 -8.93 2.72 -6.59
CA SER A 231 -8.51 3.13 -5.24
C SER A 231 -7.22 3.95 -5.25
N LEU A 232 -6.20 3.50 -5.99
CA LEU A 232 -4.94 4.24 -6.13
C LEU A 232 -5.13 5.59 -6.84
N SER A 233 -6.03 5.66 -7.83
CA SER A 233 -6.38 6.91 -8.49
C SER A 233 -7.09 7.88 -7.53
N SER A 234 -7.98 7.39 -6.68
CA SER A 234 -8.65 8.17 -5.64
C SER A 234 -7.66 8.66 -4.57
N LEU A 235 -6.72 7.82 -4.16
CA LEU A 235 -5.65 8.22 -3.24
C LEU A 235 -4.79 9.33 -3.85
N ARG A 236 -4.42 9.20 -5.13
CA ARG A 236 -3.70 10.26 -5.84
C ARG A 236 -4.49 11.58 -5.85
N ALA A 237 -5.78 11.54 -6.12
CA ALA A 237 -6.62 12.73 -6.13
C ALA A 237 -6.70 13.42 -4.76
N LEU A 238 -6.56 12.69 -3.65
CA LEU A 238 -6.46 13.26 -2.30
C LEU A 238 -5.13 14.01 -2.05
N LEU A 239 -4.08 13.69 -2.82
CA LEU A 239 -2.77 14.32 -2.69
C LEU A 239 -2.56 15.49 -3.66
N ASP A 240 -3.42 15.62 -4.68
CA ASP A 240 -3.36 16.69 -5.69
C ASP A 240 -4.13 17.98 -5.25
N VAL A 241 -4.40 18.16 -3.94
CA VAL A 241 -5.15 19.30 -3.36
C VAL A 241 -4.27 20.53 -3.16
#